data_0d6c53f0d266af9f8f1e5c6850da2b25
#
_entry.id   0d6c53f0d266af9f8f1e5c6850da2b25
#
_cell.length_a   1.000
_cell.length_b   1.000
_cell.length_c   1.000
_cell.angle_alpha   90.00
_cell.angle_beta   90.00
_cell.angle_gamma   90.00
#
_symmetry.space_group_name_H-M   'P 1'
#
loop_
_entity.id
_entity.type
_entity.pdbx_description
1 polymer ?
#
loop_
_entity_poly.entity_id
_entity_poly.type
_entity_poly.pdbx_seq_one_letter_code
_entity_poly.pdbx_strand_id
1 'polypeptide(L)'
;MKIPFISFESQLKENKAQLINNIERVLDSQWYVLGESVKEFENKYKTLSRVKYASGVGSGLDALIISLKALNITKGDEVIVASNAYIASWLSITNVGASIVPVEPNEKTFNIDVNKIEEKITANTKVIMPVHLYGQPCEMDKIMDIAKKYKLFVIEDNAQAHLAKFKGKITGSFGDINATSFYPTKNIGAMGEAGCITTDNIKNAEFSNKFRNYGSSEKYICDLIGTNSRLDELQA
;
A
#
# COMPACT_ATOMS: atom_id res chain seq x y z
N MET A 1 -9.99 -3.17 -36.98
CA MET A 1 -10.31 -3.54 -35.59
C MET A 1 -9.48 -2.66 -34.68
N LYS A 2 -10.09 -1.90 -33.74
CA LYS A 2 -9.33 -1.15 -32.72
C LYS A 2 -9.20 -2.03 -31.49
N ILE A 3 -7.99 -2.35 -31.10
CA ILE A 3 -7.69 -3.08 -29.86
C ILE A 3 -7.31 -2.04 -28.82
N PRO A 4 -8.12 -1.82 -27.75
CA PRO A 4 -7.79 -0.88 -26.70
C PRO A 4 -6.61 -1.43 -25.87
N PHE A 5 -5.79 -0.54 -25.32
CA PHE A 5 -4.70 -0.92 -24.41
C PHE A 5 -5.23 -1.54 -23.11
N ILE A 6 -6.35 -1.03 -22.60
CA ILE A 6 -7.08 -1.54 -21.44
C ILE A 6 -8.58 -1.56 -21.78
N SER A 7 -9.28 -2.59 -21.32
CA SER A 7 -10.74 -2.68 -21.40
C SER A 7 -11.29 -3.23 -20.08
N PHE A 8 -12.31 -2.56 -19.57
CA PHE A 8 -13.09 -3.00 -18.39
C PHE A 8 -14.36 -3.76 -18.77
N GLU A 9 -14.58 -4.01 -20.07
CA GLU A 9 -15.84 -4.55 -20.60
C GLU A 9 -16.22 -5.89 -19.98
N SER A 10 -15.24 -6.82 -19.86
CA SER A 10 -15.49 -8.14 -19.25
C SER A 10 -15.88 -8.05 -17.78
N GLN A 11 -15.18 -7.24 -16.99
CA GLN A 11 -15.48 -7.03 -15.57
C GLN A 11 -16.86 -6.40 -15.37
N LEU A 12 -17.19 -5.39 -16.20
CA LEU A 12 -18.49 -4.74 -16.13
C LEU A 12 -19.61 -5.68 -16.55
N LYS A 13 -19.42 -6.51 -17.58
CA LYS A 13 -20.43 -7.45 -18.03
C LYS A 13 -20.81 -8.45 -16.93
N GLU A 14 -19.83 -8.94 -16.18
CA GLU A 14 -20.04 -9.94 -15.13
C GLU A 14 -20.59 -9.33 -13.83
N ASN A 15 -20.15 -8.13 -13.47
CA ASN A 15 -20.36 -7.59 -12.12
C ASN A 15 -21.31 -6.38 -12.08
N LYS A 16 -21.77 -5.84 -13.22
CA LYS A 16 -22.52 -4.58 -13.27
C LYS A 16 -23.75 -4.55 -12.36
N ALA A 17 -24.54 -5.61 -12.34
CA ALA A 17 -25.75 -5.67 -11.51
C ALA A 17 -25.41 -5.61 -10.02
N GLN A 18 -24.35 -6.32 -9.60
CA GLN A 18 -23.88 -6.32 -8.20
C GLN A 18 -23.29 -4.96 -7.82
N LEU A 19 -22.55 -4.32 -8.72
CA LEU A 19 -22.00 -2.97 -8.50
C LEU A 19 -23.13 -1.95 -8.30
N ILE A 20 -24.16 -1.97 -9.15
CA ILE A 20 -25.32 -1.07 -9.02
C ILE A 20 -26.00 -1.30 -7.66
N ASN A 21 -26.25 -2.55 -7.28
CA ASN A 21 -26.88 -2.90 -6.01
C ASN A 21 -26.07 -2.39 -4.80
N ASN A 22 -24.72 -2.49 -4.86
CA ASN A 22 -23.86 -1.98 -3.80
C ASN A 22 -23.88 -0.45 -3.75
N ILE A 23 -23.91 0.23 -4.90
CA ILE A 23 -24.05 1.69 -4.96
C ILE A 23 -25.39 2.13 -4.33
N GLU A 24 -26.50 1.49 -4.70
CA GLU A 24 -27.81 1.75 -4.12
C GLU A 24 -27.81 1.58 -2.59
N ARG A 25 -27.19 0.49 -2.08
CA ARG A 25 -27.03 0.27 -0.63
C ARG A 25 -26.30 1.43 0.06
N VAL A 26 -25.25 1.97 -0.57
CA VAL A 26 -24.51 3.12 -0.01
C VAL A 26 -25.37 4.39 -0.03
N LEU A 27 -26.10 4.64 -1.12
CA LEU A 27 -27.00 5.79 -1.23
C LEU A 27 -28.12 5.73 -0.19
N ASP A 28 -28.72 4.57 0.01
CA ASP A 28 -29.79 4.36 1.00
C ASP A 28 -29.29 4.53 2.43
N SER A 29 -28.02 4.19 2.70
CA SER A 29 -27.40 4.37 4.02
C SER A 29 -27.22 5.85 4.41
N GLN A 30 -27.14 6.75 3.44
CA GLN A 30 -26.80 8.18 3.61
C GLN A 30 -25.48 8.40 4.35
N TRP A 31 -24.59 7.40 4.40
CA TRP A 31 -23.29 7.46 5.04
C TRP A 31 -22.18 7.20 4.01
N TYR A 32 -21.37 8.20 3.74
CA TYR A 32 -20.45 8.20 2.57
C TYR A 32 -18.97 8.11 2.90
N VAL A 33 -18.60 8.22 4.19
CA VAL A 33 -17.20 8.24 4.64
C VAL A 33 -17.05 7.45 5.94
N LEU A 34 -16.09 6.51 5.99
CA LEU A 34 -15.76 5.68 7.14
C LEU A 34 -16.98 4.94 7.74
N GLY A 35 -17.86 4.44 6.88
CA GLY A 35 -19.06 3.68 7.24
C GLY A 35 -18.86 2.16 7.18
N GLU A 36 -19.94 1.45 6.91
CA GLU A 36 -19.97 -0.01 6.96
C GLU A 36 -19.27 -0.67 5.77
N SER A 37 -19.35 -0.10 4.54
CA SER A 37 -18.68 -0.68 3.37
C SER A 37 -17.17 -0.64 3.54
N VAL A 38 -16.63 0.47 4.05
CA VAL A 38 -15.18 0.58 4.36
C VAL A 38 -14.77 -0.44 5.42
N LYS A 39 -15.54 -0.60 6.49
CA LYS A 39 -15.26 -1.61 7.53
C LYS A 39 -15.31 -3.03 6.96
N GLU A 40 -16.30 -3.32 6.12
CA GLU A 40 -16.43 -4.63 5.46
C GLU A 40 -15.26 -4.91 4.55
N PHE A 41 -14.84 -3.94 3.73
CA PHE A 41 -13.66 -4.02 2.89
C PHE A 41 -12.40 -4.29 3.72
N GLU A 42 -12.13 -3.48 4.76
CA GLU A 42 -10.96 -3.63 5.63
C GLU A 42 -10.93 -5.02 6.28
N ASN A 43 -12.07 -5.52 6.77
CA ASN A 43 -12.19 -6.85 7.37
C ASN A 43 -11.95 -7.98 6.36
N LYS A 44 -12.48 -7.86 5.15
CA LYS A 44 -12.26 -8.84 4.07
C LYS A 44 -10.80 -8.81 3.61
N TYR A 45 -10.25 -7.61 3.39
CA TYR A 45 -8.90 -7.46 2.85
C TYR A 45 -7.83 -7.94 3.84
N LYS A 46 -7.94 -7.63 5.14
CA LYS A 46 -7.02 -8.19 6.15
C LYS A 46 -7.07 -9.72 6.21
N THR A 47 -8.27 -10.29 6.06
CA THR A 47 -8.44 -11.75 6.07
C THR A 47 -7.79 -12.39 4.83
N LEU A 48 -8.03 -11.82 3.65
CA LEU A 48 -7.43 -12.26 2.39
C LEU A 48 -5.90 -12.12 2.41
N SER A 49 -5.39 -11.01 2.94
CA SER A 49 -3.94 -10.74 3.05
C SER A 49 -3.28 -11.48 4.22
N ARG A 50 -4.06 -12.12 5.10
CA ARG A 50 -3.60 -12.83 6.30
C ARG A 50 -2.79 -11.95 7.25
N VAL A 51 -3.28 -10.75 7.49
CA VAL A 51 -2.72 -9.77 8.42
C VAL A 51 -3.74 -9.42 9.50
N LYS A 52 -3.30 -8.78 10.59
CA LYS A 52 -4.19 -8.41 11.70
C LYS A 52 -5.02 -7.16 11.41
N TYR A 53 -4.45 -6.21 10.68
CA TYR A 53 -5.05 -4.89 10.46
C TYR A 53 -4.98 -4.48 9.00
N ALA A 54 -6.04 -3.83 8.52
CA ALA A 54 -6.10 -3.16 7.24
C ALA A 54 -6.79 -1.80 7.42
N SER A 55 -6.30 -0.78 6.73
CA SER A 55 -6.84 0.58 6.78
C SER A 55 -7.00 1.11 5.36
N GLY A 56 -8.24 1.35 4.92
CA GLY A 56 -8.55 1.91 3.60
C GLY A 56 -8.18 3.40 3.54
N VAL A 57 -7.50 3.81 2.49
CA VAL A 57 -7.03 5.18 2.24
C VAL A 57 -7.37 5.64 0.83
N GLY A 58 -7.17 6.93 0.52
CA GLY A 58 -7.56 7.55 -0.73
C GLY A 58 -6.81 7.04 -1.96
N SER A 59 -5.56 6.57 -1.81
CA SER A 59 -4.75 6.07 -2.93
C SER A 59 -3.62 5.16 -2.47
N GLY A 60 -3.00 4.43 -3.41
CA GLY A 60 -1.77 3.67 -3.14
C GLY A 60 -0.59 4.56 -2.75
N LEU A 61 -0.51 5.76 -3.32
CA LEU A 61 0.51 6.74 -2.94
C LEU A 61 0.33 7.19 -1.49
N ASP A 62 -0.89 7.50 -1.07
CA ASP A 62 -1.18 7.85 0.31
C ASP A 62 -0.87 6.69 1.26
N ALA A 63 -1.15 5.45 0.84
CA ALA A 63 -0.80 4.27 1.62
C ALA A 63 0.71 4.19 1.89
N LEU A 64 1.56 4.48 0.90
CA LEU A 64 3.01 4.53 1.05
C LEU A 64 3.46 5.70 1.95
N ILE A 65 2.92 6.91 1.73
CA ILE A 65 3.23 8.10 2.55
C ILE A 65 2.89 7.85 4.01
N ILE A 66 1.68 7.36 4.28
CA ILE A 66 1.21 7.09 5.64
C ILE A 66 2.05 5.98 6.28
N SER A 67 2.45 4.95 5.52
CA SER A 67 3.33 3.89 6.01
C SER A 67 4.70 4.41 6.43
N LEU A 68 5.31 5.28 5.64
CA LEU A 68 6.57 5.95 5.98
C LEU A 68 6.41 6.83 7.24
N LYS A 69 5.32 7.59 7.34
CA LYS A 69 5.01 8.42 8.52
C LYS A 69 4.78 7.59 9.78
N ALA A 70 4.10 6.42 9.67
CA ALA A 70 3.87 5.50 10.78
C ALA A 70 5.17 4.94 11.37
N LEU A 71 6.21 4.82 10.54
CA LEU A 71 7.54 4.41 10.96
C LEU A 71 8.45 5.60 11.35
N ASN A 72 7.90 6.81 11.45
CA ASN A 72 8.61 8.06 11.78
C ASN A 72 9.73 8.41 10.78
N ILE A 73 9.60 8.01 9.52
CA ILE A 73 10.57 8.37 8.47
C ILE A 73 10.42 9.84 8.13
N THR A 74 11.56 10.55 8.08
CA THR A 74 11.60 12.01 7.95
C THR A 74 12.85 12.48 7.21
N LYS A 75 13.06 13.80 7.18
CA LYS A 75 14.25 14.42 6.57
C LYS A 75 15.54 13.91 7.22
N GLY A 76 16.47 13.49 6.38
CA GLY A 76 17.76 12.91 6.79
C GLY A 76 17.79 11.39 6.78
N ASP A 77 16.61 10.73 6.78
CA ASP A 77 16.53 9.30 6.60
C ASP A 77 16.63 8.89 5.13
N GLU A 78 17.06 7.66 4.89
CA GLU A 78 17.21 7.07 3.57
C GLU A 78 16.30 5.85 3.41
N VAL A 79 15.69 5.73 2.23
CA VAL A 79 14.84 4.61 1.85
C VAL A 79 15.41 3.96 0.58
N ILE A 80 15.76 2.69 0.70
CA ILE A 80 16.22 1.86 -0.43
C ILE A 80 15.01 1.39 -1.24
N VAL A 81 15.04 1.62 -2.56
CA VAL A 81 13.97 1.24 -3.49
C VAL A 81 14.57 0.91 -4.86
N ALA A 82 13.89 0.09 -5.67
CA ALA A 82 14.37 -0.21 -7.03
C ALA A 82 14.40 1.04 -7.91
N SER A 83 15.45 1.17 -8.74
CA SER A 83 15.64 2.32 -9.65
C SER A 83 14.57 2.41 -10.73
N ASN A 84 13.92 1.30 -11.08
CA ASN A 84 12.83 1.19 -12.04
C ASN A 84 11.43 1.16 -11.39
N ALA A 85 11.32 1.46 -10.09
CA ALA A 85 10.02 1.52 -9.42
C ALA A 85 9.11 2.58 -10.05
N TYR A 86 7.79 2.36 -9.96
CA TYR A 86 6.83 3.37 -10.40
C TYR A 86 7.02 4.66 -9.58
N ILE A 87 6.82 5.79 -10.23
CA ILE A 87 7.07 7.11 -9.63
C ILE A 87 6.41 7.34 -8.28
N ALA A 88 5.27 6.69 -8.00
CA ALA A 88 4.57 6.81 -6.72
C ALA A 88 5.44 6.34 -5.53
N SER A 89 6.21 5.25 -5.68
CA SER A 89 7.12 4.78 -4.63
C SER A 89 8.18 5.86 -4.31
N TRP A 90 8.74 6.50 -5.33
CA TRP A 90 9.71 7.58 -5.18
C TRP A 90 9.10 8.85 -4.59
N LEU A 91 7.91 9.25 -5.09
CA LEU A 91 7.19 10.41 -4.57
C LEU A 91 6.80 10.26 -3.11
N SER A 92 6.47 9.05 -2.66
CA SER A 92 6.16 8.81 -1.25
C SER A 92 7.35 9.13 -0.34
N ILE A 93 8.56 8.76 -0.76
CA ILE A 93 9.80 9.00 -0.04
C ILE A 93 10.11 10.50 0.02
N THR A 94 10.06 11.19 -1.11
CA THR A 94 10.31 12.63 -1.16
C THR A 94 9.25 13.44 -0.41
N ASN A 95 8.00 12.97 -0.40
CA ASN A 95 6.91 13.64 0.31
C ASN A 95 7.12 13.68 1.84
N VAL A 96 7.75 12.66 2.40
CA VAL A 96 8.12 12.67 3.83
C VAL A 96 9.45 13.38 4.12
N GLY A 97 10.13 13.86 3.07
CA GLY A 97 11.43 14.56 3.16
C GLY A 97 12.64 13.64 3.25
N ALA A 98 12.44 12.33 3.11
CA ALA A 98 13.52 11.36 3.10
C ALA A 98 14.25 11.31 1.76
N SER A 99 15.44 10.71 1.74
CA SER A 99 16.28 10.53 0.57
C SER A 99 16.03 9.18 -0.09
N ILE A 100 15.91 9.17 -1.42
CA ILE A 100 15.82 7.96 -2.21
C ILE A 100 17.21 7.36 -2.39
N VAL A 101 17.38 6.08 -2.08
CA VAL A 101 18.57 5.30 -2.38
C VAL A 101 18.22 4.26 -3.43
N PRO A 102 18.49 4.52 -4.72
CA PRO A 102 18.11 3.61 -5.77
C PRO A 102 19.04 2.40 -5.83
N VAL A 103 18.44 1.22 -6.01
CA VAL A 103 19.14 -0.05 -6.28
C VAL A 103 18.70 -0.55 -7.64
N GLU A 104 19.68 -0.94 -8.48
CA GLU A 104 19.38 -1.48 -9.80
C GLU A 104 18.58 -2.79 -9.70
N PRO A 105 17.61 -3.00 -10.59
CA PRO A 105 16.83 -4.22 -10.61
C PRO A 105 17.67 -5.41 -11.10
N ASN A 106 17.22 -6.59 -10.73
CA ASN A 106 17.71 -7.82 -11.34
C ASN A 106 17.23 -7.93 -12.80
N GLU A 107 18.11 -8.18 -13.74
CA GLU A 107 17.84 -8.18 -15.19
C GLU A 107 16.77 -9.21 -15.63
N LYS A 108 16.58 -10.28 -14.84
CA LYS A 108 15.63 -11.35 -15.17
C LYS A 108 14.24 -11.11 -14.58
N THR A 109 14.18 -10.50 -13.38
CA THR A 109 12.92 -10.35 -12.64
C THR A 109 12.38 -8.93 -12.68
N PHE A 110 13.21 -7.94 -12.98
CA PHE A 110 12.94 -6.51 -12.90
C PHE A 110 12.58 -6.02 -11.50
N ASN A 111 12.61 -6.89 -10.50
CA ASN A 111 12.50 -6.52 -9.09
C ASN A 111 13.87 -6.07 -8.55
N ILE A 112 13.88 -5.41 -7.39
CA ILE A 112 15.10 -4.97 -6.73
C ILE A 112 16.12 -6.13 -6.63
N ASP A 113 17.36 -5.90 -7.03
CA ASP A 113 18.43 -6.90 -6.90
C ASP A 113 18.90 -6.97 -5.44
N VAL A 114 18.51 -8.02 -4.75
CA VAL A 114 18.84 -8.22 -3.33
C VAL A 114 20.34 -8.26 -3.05
N ASN A 115 21.15 -8.67 -4.05
CA ASN A 115 22.60 -8.74 -3.91
C ASN A 115 23.27 -7.35 -3.92
N LYS A 116 22.54 -6.32 -4.36
CA LYS A 116 23.01 -4.92 -4.43
C LYS A 116 22.47 -4.05 -3.28
N ILE A 117 21.64 -4.60 -2.40
CA ILE A 117 21.04 -3.82 -1.31
C ILE A 117 22.09 -3.45 -0.26
N GLU A 118 22.86 -4.43 0.22
CA GLU A 118 23.77 -4.23 1.35
C GLU A 118 24.84 -3.14 1.07
N GLU A 119 25.34 -3.03 -0.16
CA GLU A 119 26.34 -2.01 -0.54
C GLU A 119 25.80 -0.56 -0.51
N LYS A 120 24.48 -0.41 -0.50
CA LYS A 120 23.78 0.89 -0.45
C LYS A 120 23.37 1.30 0.96
N ILE A 121 23.54 0.43 1.94
CA ILE A 121 23.16 0.73 3.33
C ILE A 121 24.16 1.69 3.96
N THR A 122 23.65 2.77 4.52
CA THR A 122 24.41 3.75 5.31
C THR A 122 23.87 3.85 6.74
N ALA A 123 24.46 4.69 7.57
CA ALA A 123 23.96 4.98 8.92
C ALA A 123 22.57 5.66 8.91
N ASN A 124 22.22 6.31 7.81
CA ASN A 124 20.93 7.01 7.62
C ASN A 124 19.85 6.12 7.03
N THR A 125 20.19 4.96 6.51
CA THR A 125 19.21 4.03 5.94
C THR A 125 18.25 3.52 7.03
N LYS A 126 16.95 3.63 6.80
CA LYS A 126 15.90 3.20 7.74
C LYS A 126 14.95 2.18 7.15
N VAL A 127 14.73 2.20 5.83
CA VAL A 127 13.71 1.39 5.17
C VAL A 127 14.27 0.73 3.93
N ILE A 128 13.87 -0.52 3.70
CA ILE A 128 13.90 -1.16 2.38
C ILE A 128 12.46 -1.21 1.88
N MET A 129 12.21 -0.67 0.68
CA MET A 129 10.89 -0.64 0.03
C MET A 129 10.90 -1.54 -1.21
N PRO A 130 10.69 -2.86 -1.06
CA PRO A 130 10.50 -3.74 -2.21
C PRO A 130 9.19 -3.41 -2.92
N VAL A 131 9.25 -3.36 -4.25
CA VAL A 131 8.09 -3.22 -5.14
C VAL A 131 7.89 -4.54 -5.87
N HIS A 132 6.74 -5.17 -5.70
CA HIS A 132 6.39 -6.44 -6.37
C HIS A 132 5.91 -6.16 -7.78
N LEU A 133 6.87 -5.83 -8.66
CA LEU A 133 6.59 -5.32 -10.00
C LEU A 133 5.89 -6.38 -10.86
N TYR A 134 4.85 -5.96 -11.57
CA TYR A 134 4.04 -6.80 -12.48
C TYR A 134 3.42 -8.04 -11.81
N GLY A 135 3.24 -8.03 -10.49
CA GLY A 135 2.67 -9.15 -9.74
C GLY A 135 3.69 -10.24 -9.38
N GLN A 136 4.97 -10.02 -9.69
CA GLN A 136 6.04 -10.93 -9.32
C GLN A 136 6.61 -10.55 -7.95
N PRO A 137 6.54 -11.43 -6.92
CA PRO A 137 7.11 -11.15 -5.62
C PRO A 137 8.63 -10.95 -5.67
N CYS A 138 9.14 -9.99 -4.90
CA CYS A 138 10.58 -9.90 -4.61
C CYS A 138 11.05 -11.11 -3.79
N GLU A 139 12.37 -11.32 -3.70
CA GLU A 139 12.98 -12.35 -2.85
C GLU A 139 12.87 -11.97 -1.36
N MET A 140 11.65 -12.05 -0.82
CA MET A 140 11.31 -11.50 0.49
C MET A 140 12.08 -12.12 1.64
N ASP A 141 12.45 -13.40 1.56
CA ASP A 141 13.31 -14.05 2.56
C ASP A 141 14.65 -13.32 2.72
N LYS A 142 15.35 -13.07 1.62
CA LYS A 142 16.62 -12.35 1.62
C LYS A 142 16.47 -10.89 2.07
N ILE A 143 15.42 -10.22 1.61
CA ILE A 143 15.13 -8.83 2.02
C ILE A 143 14.90 -8.76 3.53
N MET A 144 14.09 -9.66 4.09
CA MET A 144 13.82 -9.70 5.53
C MET A 144 15.08 -10.04 6.35
N ASP A 145 15.95 -10.92 5.83
CA ASP A 145 17.23 -11.23 6.48
C ASP A 145 18.16 -10.01 6.51
N ILE A 146 18.28 -9.27 5.41
CA ILE A 146 19.04 -8.01 5.34
C ILE A 146 18.43 -6.99 6.32
N ALA A 147 17.13 -6.78 6.27
CA ALA A 147 16.44 -5.84 7.16
C ALA A 147 16.69 -6.16 8.64
N LYS A 148 16.62 -7.44 9.02
CA LYS A 148 16.92 -7.91 10.38
C LYS A 148 18.36 -7.66 10.75
N LYS A 149 19.32 -7.98 9.87
CA LYS A 149 20.77 -7.80 10.08
C LYS A 149 21.14 -6.34 10.37
N TYR A 150 20.53 -5.42 9.61
CA TYR A 150 20.81 -3.98 9.70
C TYR A 150 19.78 -3.20 10.53
N LYS A 151 18.79 -3.87 11.13
CA LYS A 151 17.71 -3.27 11.92
C LYS A 151 16.93 -2.22 11.12
N LEU A 152 16.63 -2.52 9.87
CA LEU A 152 15.84 -1.70 8.96
C LEU A 152 14.39 -2.13 8.98
N PHE A 153 13.49 -1.21 8.71
CA PHE A 153 12.09 -1.50 8.42
C PHE A 153 11.91 -1.97 6.99
N VAL A 154 10.82 -2.72 6.75
CA VAL A 154 10.40 -3.12 5.41
C VAL A 154 8.99 -2.60 5.15
N ILE A 155 8.82 -1.86 4.05
CA ILE A 155 7.53 -1.43 3.51
C ILE A 155 7.35 -2.11 2.16
N GLU A 156 6.39 -3.04 2.03
CA GLU A 156 6.09 -3.61 0.72
C GLU A 156 5.20 -2.64 -0.08
N ASP A 157 5.65 -2.28 -1.30
CA ASP A 157 4.76 -1.73 -2.32
C ASP A 157 4.12 -2.91 -3.08
N ASN A 158 2.88 -3.21 -2.67
CA ASN A 158 2.09 -4.32 -3.18
C ASN A 158 1.09 -3.89 -4.27
N ALA A 159 1.24 -2.67 -4.82
CA ALA A 159 0.28 -2.06 -5.74
C ALA A 159 -0.01 -2.86 -7.01
N GLN A 160 0.87 -3.79 -7.41
CA GLN A 160 0.71 -4.62 -8.61
C GLN A 160 0.62 -6.11 -8.30
N ALA A 161 0.61 -6.52 -7.02
CA ALA A 161 0.78 -7.92 -6.63
C ALA A 161 -0.29 -8.41 -5.62
N HIS A 162 -1.56 -8.00 -5.84
CA HIS A 162 -2.66 -8.43 -5.01
C HIS A 162 -2.70 -9.95 -4.90
N LEU A 163 -2.61 -10.46 -3.66
CA LEU A 163 -2.66 -11.88 -3.32
C LEU A 163 -1.58 -12.76 -3.98
N ALA A 164 -0.56 -12.16 -4.59
CA ALA A 164 0.61 -12.91 -5.04
C ALA A 164 1.30 -13.57 -3.84
N LYS A 165 2.04 -14.65 -4.09
CA LYS A 165 2.67 -15.43 -3.01
C LYS A 165 4.16 -15.63 -3.26
N PHE A 166 4.95 -15.41 -2.22
CA PHE A 166 6.33 -15.84 -2.16
C PHE A 166 6.46 -16.97 -1.13
N LYS A 167 6.89 -18.15 -1.56
CA LYS A 167 7.02 -19.36 -0.70
C LYS A 167 5.77 -19.64 0.16
N GLY A 168 4.58 -19.44 -0.43
CA GLY A 168 3.30 -19.72 0.21
C GLY A 168 2.72 -18.59 1.09
N LYS A 169 3.51 -17.56 1.42
CA LYS A 169 3.07 -16.36 2.15
C LYS A 169 2.67 -15.26 1.17
N ILE A 170 1.56 -14.58 1.45
CA ILE A 170 0.99 -13.54 0.59
C ILE A 170 1.86 -12.27 0.65
N THR A 171 2.10 -11.62 -0.50
CA THR A 171 2.73 -10.30 -0.57
C THR A 171 1.83 -9.23 0.08
N GLY A 172 2.44 -8.17 0.62
CA GLY A 172 1.71 -7.21 1.45
C GLY A 172 1.46 -7.70 2.88
N SER A 173 2.19 -8.75 3.32
CA SER A 173 2.13 -9.27 4.68
C SER A 173 3.51 -9.57 5.30
N PHE A 174 4.61 -9.35 4.58
CA PHE A 174 5.96 -9.61 5.08
C PHE A 174 6.53 -8.44 5.85
N GLY A 175 6.31 -7.22 5.36
CA GLY A 175 6.88 -6.00 5.91
C GLY A 175 6.24 -5.56 7.23
N ASP A 176 6.86 -4.59 7.89
CA ASP A 176 6.35 -3.99 9.12
C ASP A 176 5.01 -3.28 8.88
N ILE A 177 4.86 -2.70 7.69
CA ILE A 177 3.66 -2.05 7.19
C ILE A 177 3.72 -2.08 5.65
N ASN A 178 2.58 -2.23 4.99
CA ASN A 178 2.55 -2.48 3.55
C ASN A 178 1.47 -1.64 2.89
N ALA A 179 1.68 -1.28 1.62
CA ALA A 179 0.79 -0.42 0.85
C ALA A 179 0.29 -1.12 -0.40
N THR A 180 -1.01 -1.01 -0.66
CA THR A 180 -1.66 -1.56 -1.85
C THR A 180 -2.48 -0.47 -2.54
N SER A 181 -2.48 -0.45 -3.87
CA SER A 181 -3.29 0.44 -4.69
C SER A 181 -4.47 -0.33 -5.28
N PHE A 182 -5.63 0.30 -5.31
CA PHE A 182 -6.82 -0.19 -6.00
C PHE A 182 -7.24 0.75 -7.14
N TYR A 183 -6.26 1.45 -7.74
CA TYR A 183 -6.50 2.20 -8.98
C TYR A 183 -7.18 1.29 -10.01
N PRO A 184 -8.09 1.78 -10.85
CA PRO A 184 -8.98 0.95 -11.70
C PRO A 184 -8.29 -0.15 -12.50
N THR A 185 -7.04 0.07 -12.93
CA THR A 185 -6.29 -0.91 -13.75
C THR A 185 -5.54 -1.96 -12.92
N LYS A 186 -5.63 -1.92 -11.60
CA LYS A 186 -5.00 -2.92 -10.74
C LYS A 186 -5.78 -4.24 -10.74
N ASN A 187 -5.15 -5.33 -10.26
CA ASN A 187 -5.76 -6.67 -10.23
C ASN A 187 -7.13 -6.68 -9.51
N ILE A 188 -7.25 -5.93 -8.43
CA ILE A 188 -8.50 -5.57 -7.79
C ILE A 188 -8.58 -4.05 -7.93
N GLY A 189 -9.47 -3.54 -8.77
CA GLY A 189 -9.60 -2.12 -9.08
C GLY A 189 -10.93 -1.55 -8.59
N ALA A 190 -10.87 -0.39 -7.94
CA ALA A 190 -12.03 0.45 -7.66
C ALA A 190 -12.51 1.18 -8.92
N MET A 191 -13.64 1.88 -8.86
CA MET A 191 -14.13 2.75 -9.93
C MET A 191 -13.55 4.18 -9.84
N GLY A 192 -12.42 4.34 -9.17
CA GLY A 192 -11.72 5.60 -8.94
C GLY A 192 -10.44 5.36 -8.15
N GLU A 193 -10.05 6.33 -7.34
CA GLU A 193 -8.88 6.20 -6.49
C GLU A 193 -9.21 5.41 -5.22
N ALA A 194 -8.33 4.49 -4.84
CA ALA A 194 -8.41 3.76 -3.61
C ALA A 194 -7.04 3.15 -3.24
N GLY A 195 -6.80 2.98 -1.96
CA GLY A 195 -5.62 2.31 -1.42
C GLY A 195 -5.92 1.61 -0.11
N CYS A 196 -4.99 0.79 0.34
CA CYS A 196 -5.07 0.14 1.64
C CYS A 196 -3.69 -0.04 2.25
N ILE A 197 -3.61 0.14 3.55
CA ILE A 197 -2.44 -0.16 4.38
C ILE A 197 -2.71 -1.47 5.10
N THR A 198 -1.74 -2.38 5.13
CA THR A 198 -1.81 -3.62 5.89
C THR A 198 -0.64 -3.74 6.86
N THR A 199 -0.89 -4.26 8.07
CA THR A 199 0.15 -4.46 9.09
C THR A 199 -0.31 -5.44 10.17
N ASP A 200 0.66 -6.07 10.85
CA ASP A 200 0.40 -6.85 12.06
C ASP A 200 0.64 -6.06 13.35
N ASN A 201 1.14 -4.82 13.24
CA ASN A 201 1.46 -3.95 14.36
C ASN A 201 0.29 -3.00 14.68
N ILE A 202 -0.27 -3.13 15.89
CA ILE A 202 -1.39 -2.31 16.34
C ILE A 202 -1.07 -0.80 16.32
N LYS A 203 0.16 -0.39 16.69
CA LYS A 203 0.55 1.02 16.71
C LYS A 203 0.54 1.63 15.31
N ASN A 204 1.03 0.87 14.31
CA ASN A 204 1.00 1.29 12.91
C ASN A 204 -0.45 1.42 12.41
N ALA A 205 -1.32 0.49 12.78
CA ALA A 205 -2.74 0.52 12.40
C ALA A 205 -3.47 1.73 13.04
N GLU A 206 -3.28 1.95 14.33
CA GLU A 206 -3.87 3.10 15.05
C GLU A 206 -3.37 4.43 14.47
N PHE A 207 -2.06 4.54 14.23
CA PHE A 207 -1.48 5.72 13.58
C PHE A 207 -2.12 5.95 12.20
N SER A 208 -2.18 4.93 11.36
CA SER A 208 -2.75 5.02 10.00
C SER A 208 -4.21 5.46 10.03
N ASN A 209 -5.01 4.91 10.94
CA ASN A 209 -6.42 5.26 11.09
C ASN A 209 -6.64 6.71 11.55
N LYS A 210 -5.80 7.20 12.47
CA LYS A 210 -5.84 8.60 12.90
C LYS A 210 -5.33 9.51 11.78
N PHE A 211 -4.17 9.20 11.21
CA PHE A 211 -3.50 10.05 10.23
C PHE A 211 -4.37 10.28 8.98
N ARG A 212 -5.01 9.22 8.43
CA ARG A 212 -5.90 9.32 7.26
C ARG A 212 -7.12 10.22 7.46
N ASN A 213 -7.47 10.52 8.72
CA ASN A 213 -8.63 11.32 9.11
C ASN A 213 -8.23 12.54 9.92
N TYR A 214 -7.38 13.40 9.37
CA TYR A 214 -6.90 14.65 9.96
C TYR A 214 -6.13 14.49 11.28
N GLY A 215 -5.68 13.29 11.64
CA GLY A 215 -5.04 13.01 12.92
C GLY A 215 -6.02 12.88 14.07
N SER A 216 -7.30 12.66 13.78
CA SER A 216 -8.38 12.64 14.76
C SER A 216 -8.43 11.32 15.52
N SER A 217 -8.44 11.38 16.84
CA SER A 217 -8.79 10.24 17.71
C SER A 217 -10.30 10.16 17.93
N GLU A 218 -10.93 11.30 18.11
CA GLU A 218 -12.37 11.47 18.32
C GLU A 218 -12.85 12.70 17.53
N LYS A 219 -14.17 12.84 17.39
CA LYS A 219 -14.76 13.98 16.69
C LYS A 219 -14.27 15.31 17.31
N TYR A 220 -13.62 16.14 16.50
CA TYR A 220 -13.02 17.44 16.86
C TYR A 220 -11.78 17.39 17.77
N ILE A 221 -11.21 16.20 18.05
CA ILE A 221 -9.95 16.05 18.79
C ILE A 221 -8.89 15.48 17.85
N CYS A 222 -7.86 16.27 17.55
CA CYS A 222 -6.74 15.87 16.68
C CYS A 222 -5.47 15.73 17.53
N ASP A 223 -4.96 14.50 17.65
CA ASP A 223 -3.78 14.18 18.46
C ASP A 223 -2.47 14.36 17.67
N LEU A 224 -2.56 14.37 16.33
CA LEU A 224 -1.41 14.51 15.46
C LEU A 224 -1.78 15.31 14.20
N ILE A 225 -0.77 15.80 13.50
CA ILE A 225 -0.94 16.46 12.20
C ILE A 225 -1.14 15.36 11.15
N GLY A 226 -2.39 15.14 10.77
CA GLY A 226 -2.78 14.13 9.80
C GLY A 226 -3.09 14.71 8.42
N THR A 227 -3.78 13.92 7.60
CA THR A 227 -4.25 14.29 6.27
C THR A 227 -5.69 13.84 6.05
N ASN A 228 -6.29 14.29 4.97
CA ASN A 228 -7.53 13.72 4.46
C ASN A 228 -7.20 12.68 3.39
N SER A 229 -7.16 11.40 3.77
CA SER A 229 -6.96 10.27 2.87
C SER A 229 -7.81 9.09 3.35
N ARG A 230 -9.08 9.13 3.02
CA ARG A 230 -10.07 8.11 3.40
C ARG A 230 -10.53 7.36 2.17
N LEU A 231 -10.75 6.06 2.31
CA LEU A 231 -11.46 5.29 1.30
C LEU A 231 -12.94 5.67 1.35
N ASP A 232 -13.52 6.01 0.20
CA ASP A 232 -14.94 6.32 0.08
C ASP A 232 -15.78 5.04 0.17
N GLU A 233 -16.99 5.14 0.75
CA GLU A 233 -17.95 4.03 0.83
C GLU A 233 -18.30 3.46 -0.56
N LEU A 234 -18.38 4.34 -1.57
CA LEU A 234 -18.68 3.94 -2.96
C LEU A 234 -17.55 3.14 -3.60
N GLN A 235 -16.28 3.35 -3.18
CA GLN A 235 -15.13 2.61 -3.70
C GLN A 235 -14.90 1.30 -2.93
N ALA A 236 -15.31 1.24 -1.69
CA ALA A 236 -15.19 0.07 -0.82
C ALA A 236 -16.17 -1.04 -1.17
#